data_2efda94bcaf66fb0a6f9f1c0940982ac
#
_entry.id   2efda94bcaf66fb0a6f9f1c0940982ac
#
_cell.length_a   1.000
_cell.length_b   1.000
_cell.length_c   1.000
_cell.angle_alpha   90.00
_cell.angle_beta   90.00
_cell.angle_gamma   90.00
#
_symmetry.space_group_name_H-M   'P 1'
#
loop_
_entity.id
_entity.type
_entity.pdbx_description
1 polymer ?
#
loop_
_entity_poly.entity_id
_entity_poly.type
_entity_poly.pdbx_seq_one_letter_code
_entity_poly.pdbx_strand_id
1 'polypeptide(L)'
;RHLFIFGLLDIGIFVLIMVTFGNLGNTLFTGFALGIAGLIVLYALVIAFGFRQKNPSYDQKYTNILRLLAMFFMTVGVVQGLLSILSNQMILLVQSILLLLLGRATNRRIKTIRHPMFVQWFSQGSGSSSELAGEEVYASCPHCSSLLAVIPTRLSIEDRCPNCEGFLITSHEEE
;
A
#
# COMPACT_ATOMS: atom_id res chain seq x y z
N ARG A 1 5.49 -0.70 -5.67
CA ARG A 1 5.27 0.29 -6.75
C ARG A 1 3.81 0.32 -7.22
N HIS A 2 3.19 -0.83 -7.54
CA HIS A 2 1.81 -0.88 -8.05
C HIS A 2 0.78 -0.25 -7.09
N LEU A 3 0.84 -0.56 -5.78
CA LEU A 3 -0.08 0.01 -4.80
C LEU A 3 -0.04 1.54 -4.75
N PHE A 4 1.15 2.13 -4.88
CA PHE A 4 1.32 3.58 -4.94
C PHE A 4 0.68 4.18 -6.21
N ILE A 5 0.95 3.59 -7.39
CA ILE A 5 0.40 4.06 -8.67
C ILE A 5 -1.13 4.02 -8.65
N PHE A 6 -1.70 2.91 -8.19
CA PHE A 6 -3.15 2.78 -8.08
C PHE A 6 -3.76 3.72 -7.04
N GLY A 7 -3.06 4.02 -5.94
CA GLY A 7 -3.50 5.03 -4.99
C GLY A 7 -3.52 6.44 -5.59
N LEU A 8 -2.52 6.80 -6.41
CA LEU A 8 -2.53 8.06 -7.14
C LEU A 8 -3.67 8.13 -8.17
N LEU A 9 -3.98 7.01 -8.83
CA LEU A 9 -5.09 6.92 -9.76
C LEU A 9 -6.44 7.12 -9.04
N ASP A 10 -6.63 6.51 -7.87
CA ASP A 10 -7.81 6.70 -7.04
C ASP A 10 -7.98 8.18 -6.61
N ILE A 11 -6.88 8.85 -6.23
CA ILE A 11 -6.88 10.30 -5.93
C ILE A 11 -7.25 11.12 -7.18
N GLY A 12 -6.69 10.79 -8.34
CA GLY A 12 -6.99 11.46 -9.60
C GLY A 12 -8.47 11.35 -9.99
N ILE A 13 -9.06 10.16 -9.83
CA ILE A 13 -10.49 9.93 -10.09
C ILE A 13 -11.34 10.72 -9.08
N PHE A 14 -10.94 10.79 -7.80
CA PHE A 14 -11.61 11.62 -6.80
C PHE A 14 -11.65 13.09 -7.24
N VAL A 15 -10.53 13.65 -7.71
CA VAL A 15 -10.46 15.01 -8.22
C VAL A 15 -11.40 15.21 -9.40
N LEU A 16 -11.39 14.29 -10.36
CA LEU A 16 -12.26 14.35 -11.54
C LEU A 16 -13.74 14.39 -11.14
N ILE A 17 -14.14 13.54 -10.21
CA ILE A 17 -15.50 13.53 -9.69
C ILE A 17 -15.84 14.87 -9.03
N MET A 18 -14.97 15.41 -8.17
CA MET A 18 -15.20 16.65 -7.48
C MET A 18 -15.32 17.85 -8.43
N VAL A 19 -14.49 17.91 -9.48
CA VAL A 19 -14.59 18.94 -10.53
C VAL A 19 -15.90 18.83 -11.29
N THR A 20 -16.35 17.60 -11.62
CA THR A 20 -17.61 17.37 -12.34
C THR A 20 -18.81 17.79 -11.50
N PHE A 21 -18.85 17.42 -10.22
CA PHE A 21 -19.91 17.84 -9.31
C PHE A 21 -19.86 19.32 -8.96
N GLY A 22 -18.65 19.89 -8.87
CA GLY A 22 -18.47 21.32 -8.62
C GLY A 22 -19.12 22.22 -9.68
N ASN A 23 -19.14 21.79 -10.93
CA ASN A 23 -19.74 22.55 -12.03
C ASN A 23 -21.29 22.54 -12.03
N LEU A 24 -21.92 21.73 -11.17
CA LEU A 24 -23.40 21.59 -11.08
C LEU A 24 -24.02 22.55 -10.05
N GLY A 25 -23.22 23.25 -9.25
CA GLY A 25 -23.67 24.05 -8.11
C GLY A 25 -23.53 25.58 -8.29
N ASN A 26 -23.98 26.31 -7.27
CA ASN A 26 -23.77 27.75 -7.17
C ASN A 26 -22.26 28.04 -6.96
N THR A 27 -21.73 29.10 -7.60
CA THR A 27 -20.30 29.45 -7.64
C THR A 27 -19.61 29.49 -6.25
N LEU A 28 -20.28 29.99 -5.22
CA LEU A 28 -19.75 30.04 -3.84
C LEU A 28 -19.62 28.63 -3.23
N PHE A 29 -20.64 27.80 -3.36
CA PHE A 29 -20.63 26.42 -2.86
C PHE A 29 -19.58 25.57 -3.59
N THR A 30 -19.47 25.76 -4.91
CA THR A 30 -18.45 25.12 -5.76
C THR A 30 -17.05 25.50 -5.33
N GLY A 31 -16.77 26.78 -5.09
CA GLY A 31 -15.45 27.24 -4.64
C GLY A 31 -15.05 26.64 -3.28
N PHE A 32 -15.98 26.58 -2.34
CA PHE A 32 -15.75 25.99 -1.02
C PHE A 32 -15.50 24.47 -1.09
N ALA A 33 -16.32 23.76 -1.87
CA ALA A 33 -16.18 22.32 -2.05
C ALA A 33 -14.85 21.95 -2.75
N LEU A 34 -14.46 22.69 -3.77
CA LEU A 34 -13.17 22.50 -4.46
C LEU A 34 -11.99 22.85 -3.55
N GLY A 35 -12.10 23.86 -2.70
CA GLY A 35 -11.08 24.22 -1.71
C GLY A 35 -10.83 23.07 -0.72
N ILE A 36 -11.90 22.50 -0.14
CA ILE A 36 -11.79 21.35 0.76
C ILE A 36 -11.23 20.13 0.02
N ALA A 37 -11.71 19.85 -1.20
CA ALA A 37 -11.19 18.74 -2.00
C ALA A 37 -9.70 18.91 -2.29
N GLY A 38 -9.24 20.12 -2.60
CA GLY A 38 -7.82 20.46 -2.80
C GLY A 38 -6.97 20.16 -1.57
N LEU A 39 -7.43 20.53 -0.38
CA LEU A 39 -6.74 20.22 0.89
C LEU A 39 -6.65 18.71 1.14
N ILE A 40 -7.73 17.98 0.89
CA ILE A 40 -7.76 16.50 1.02
C ILE A 40 -6.76 15.87 0.05
N VAL A 41 -6.70 16.36 -1.19
CA VAL A 41 -5.79 15.86 -2.22
C VAL A 41 -4.33 16.13 -1.84
N LEU A 42 -3.99 17.34 -1.39
CA LEU A 42 -2.64 17.68 -0.94
C LEU A 42 -2.22 16.77 0.23
N TYR A 43 -3.08 16.58 1.21
CA TYR A 43 -2.83 15.69 2.32
C TYR A 43 -2.64 14.23 1.87
N ALA A 44 -3.49 13.75 0.95
CA ALA A 44 -3.39 12.40 0.40
C ALA A 44 -2.10 12.19 -0.39
N LEU A 45 -1.64 13.20 -1.17
CA LEU A 45 -0.38 13.14 -1.90
C LEU A 45 0.82 13.07 -0.97
N VAL A 46 0.87 13.92 0.07
CA VAL A 46 1.96 13.88 1.08
C VAL A 46 2.08 12.50 1.70
N ILE A 47 0.95 11.90 2.08
CA ILE A 47 0.93 10.56 2.68
C ILE A 47 1.31 9.49 1.65
N ALA A 48 0.84 9.57 0.41
CA ALA A 48 1.21 8.63 -0.64
C ALA A 48 2.72 8.66 -0.94
N PHE A 49 3.35 9.84 -0.96
CA PHE A 49 4.80 9.96 -1.12
C PHE A 49 5.56 9.43 0.09
N GLY A 50 5.10 9.70 1.33
CA GLY A 50 5.66 9.12 2.56
C GLY A 50 5.57 7.58 2.56
N PHE A 51 4.45 7.02 2.11
CA PHE A 51 4.28 5.58 1.93
C PHE A 51 5.24 5.01 0.87
N ARG A 52 5.47 5.73 -0.24
CA ARG A 52 6.45 5.33 -1.26
C ARG A 52 7.87 5.24 -0.69
N GLN A 53 8.23 6.15 0.23
CA GLN A 53 9.53 6.16 0.91
C GLN A 53 9.67 5.08 1.99
N LYS A 54 8.65 4.20 2.14
CA LYS A 54 8.57 3.13 3.15
C LYS A 54 8.68 3.64 4.59
N ASN A 55 8.21 4.83 4.88
CA ASN A 55 8.20 5.35 6.24
C ASN A 55 7.04 4.71 7.02
N PRO A 56 7.32 3.98 8.13
CA PRO A 56 6.31 3.19 8.86
C PRO A 56 5.19 4.05 9.46
N SER A 57 5.44 5.33 9.77
CA SER A 57 4.42 6.24 10.30
C SER A 57 3.33 6.58 9.27
N TYR A 58 3.54 6.33 7.98
CA TYR A 58 2.57 6.63 6.92
C TYR A 58 1.73 5.43 6.47
N ASP A 59 2.06 4.20 6.88
CA ASP A 59 1.33 3.00 6.49
C ASP A 59 -0.14 3.05 6.94
N GLN A 60 -0.38 3.32 8.23
CA GLN A 60 -1.72 3.42 8.78
C GLN A 60 -2.50 4.62 8.20
N LYS A 61 -1.82 5.77 8.01
CA LYS A 61 -2.42 6.97 7.43
C LYS A 61 -2.85 6.73 5.98
N TYR A 62 -1.99 6.08 5.20
CA TYR A 62 -2.29 5.70 3.81
C TYR A 62 -3.49 4.76 3.71
N THR A 63 -3.54 3.74 4.58
CA THR A 63 -4.67 2.83 4.67
C THR A 63 -5.99 3.55 5.01
N ASN A 64 -5.94 4.53 5.90
CA ASN A 64 -7.12 5.32 6.27
C ASN A 64 -7.62 6.19 5.11
N ILE A 65 -6.71 6.81 4.34
CA ILE A 65 -7.08 7.57 3.13
C ILE A 65 -7.72 6.65 2.09
N LEU A 66 -7.13 5.49 1.81
CA LEU A 66 -7.72 4.54 0.86
C LEU A 66 -9.11 4.07 1.31
N ARG A 67 -9.32 3.88 2.63
CA ARG A 67 -10.64 3.54 3.17
C ARG A 67 -11.63 4.66 2.93
N LEU A 68 -11.23 5.91 3.19
CA LEU A 68 -12.09 7.07 2.97
C LEU A 68 -12.46 7.22 1.50
N LEU A 69 -11.50 7.06 0.58
CA LEU A 69 -11.73 7.06 -0.87
C LEU A 69 -12.67 5.92 -1.30
N ALA A 70 -12.45 4.70 -0.77
CA ALA A 70 -13.33 3.57 -1.08
C ALA A 70 -14.78 3.81 -0.63
N MET A 71 -14.97 4.35 0.57
CA MET A 71 -16.30 4.73 1.07
C MET A 71 -16.93 5.81 0.20
N PHE A 72 -16.17 6.82 -0.18
CA PHE A 72 -16.63 7.88 -1.07
C PHE A 72 -17.09 7.33 -2.42
N PHE A 73 -16.29 6.49 -3.08
CA PHE A 73 -16.66 5.89 -4.37
C PHE A 73 -17.90 5.01 -4.27
N MET A 74 -18.03 4.24 -3.18
CA MET A 74 -19.21 3.42 -2.94
C MET A 74 -20.46 4.28 -2.73
N THR A 75 -20.38 5.34 -1.93
CA THR A 75 -21.50 6.24 -1.65
C THR A 75 -21.94 6.98 -2.92
N VAL A 76 -20.99 7.58 -3.64
CA VAL A 76 -21.30 8.29 -4.89
C VAL A 76 -21.85 7.34 -5.94
N GLY A 77 -21.29 6.12 -6.05
CA GLY A 77 -21.79 5.10 -6.96
C GLY A 77 -23.24 4.70 -6.67
N VAL A 78 -23.59 4.50 -5.40
CA VAL A 78 -24.99 4.20 -5.01
C VAL A 78 -25.93 5.36 -5.34
N VAL A 79 -25.56 6.60 -4.99
CA VAL A 79 -26.37 7.79 -5.27
C VAL A 79 -26.58 7.97 -6.78
N GLN A 80 -25.51 7.84 -7.58
CA GLN A 80 -25.64 7.91 -9.04
C GLN A 80 -26.49 6.79 -9.62
N GLY A 81 -26.40 5.57 -9.07
CA GLY A 81 -27.24 4.45 -9.47
C GLY A 81 -28.73 4.73 -9.26
N LEU A 82 -29.09 5.27 -8.10
CA LEU A 82 -30.46 5.68 -7.80
C LEU A 82 -30.93 6.81 -8.74
N LEU A 83 -30.12 7.82 -8.96
CA LEU A 83 -30.43 8.92 -9.88
C LEU A 83 -30.59 8.43 -11.33
N SER A 84 -29.79 7.45 -11.77
CA SER A 84 -29.89 6.89 -13.11
C SER A 84 -31.26 6.19 -13.36
N ILE A 85 -31.76 5.49 -12.34
CA ILE A 85 -33.07 4.84 -12.40
C ILE A 85 -34.18 5.89 -12.49
N LEU A 86 -34.09 6.96 -11.69
CA LEU A 86 -35.08 8.04 -11.67
C LEU A 86 -35.09 8.87 -12.95
N SER A 87 -33.88 9.13 -13.53
CA SER A 87 -33.71 9.95 -14.74
C SER A 87 -33.72 9.16 -16.04
N ASN A 88 -33.77 7.83 -15.97
CA ASN A 88 -33.66 6.91 -17.10
C ASN A 88 -32.45 7.15 -18.00
N GLN A 89 -31.30 7.57 -17.38
CA GLN A 89 -30.05 7.87 -18.08
C GLN A 89 -29.05 6.72 -17.99
N MET A 90 -28.87 5.97 -19.06
CA MET A 90 -27.96 4.82 -19.13
C MET A 90 -26.49 5.19 -18.81
N ILE A 91 -26.04 6.40 -19.17
CA ILE A 91 -24.68 6.86 -18.91
C ILE A 91 -24.39 6.94 -17.40
N LEU A 92 -25.33 7.45 -16.60
CA LEU A 92 -25.20 7.51 -15.14
C LEU A 92 -25.14 6.11 -14.52
N LEU A 93 -25.86 5.15 -15.09
CA LEU A 93 -25.85 3.76 -14.64
C LEU A 93 -24.47 3.12 -14.87
N VAL A 94 -23.88 3.28 -16.04
CA VAL A 94 -22.53 2.78 -16.34
C VAL A 94 -21.50 3.40 -15.40
N GLN A 95 -21.55 4.73 -15.19
CA GLN A 95 -20.65 5.43 -14.26
C GLN A 95 -20.82 4.91 -12.82
N SER A 96 -22.05 4.69 -12.36
CA SER A 96 -22.37 4.12 -11.06
C SER A 96 -21.68 2.75 -10.87
N ILE A 97 -21.84 1.84 -11.84
CA ILE A 97 -21.24 0.51 -11.81
C ILE A 97 -19.72 0.62 -11.73
N LEU A 98 -19.09 1.48 -12.55
CA LEU A 98 -17.64 1.69 -12.55
C LEU A 98 -17.14 2.21 -11.19
N LEU A 99 -17.87 3.13 -10.55
CA LEU A 99 -17.50 3.65 -9.22
C LEU A 99 -17.63 2.58 -8.13
N LEU A 100 -18.66 1.75 -8.17
CA LEU A 100 -18.82 0.63 -7.25
C LEU A 100 -17.71 -0.41 -7.41
N LEU A 101 -17.34 -0.73 -8.65
CA LEU A 101 -16.20 -1.62 -8.93
C LEU A 101 -14.88 -1.02 -8.45
N LEU A 102 -14.66 0.28 -8.64
CA LEU A 102 -13.48 0.99 -8.16
C LEU A 102 -13.40 0.95 -6.63
N GLY A 103 -14.49 1.28 -5.93
CA GLY A 103 -14.56 1.22 -4.46
C GLY A 103 -14.25 -0.19 -3.93
N ARG A 104 -14.77 -1.24 -4.62
CA ARG A 104 -14.46 -2.63 -4.28
C ARG A 104 -12.98 -2.99 -4.54
N ALA A 105 -12.41 -2.51 -5.63
CA ALA A 105 -10.99 -2.72 -5.94
C ALA A 105 -10.08 -2.05 -4.91
N THR A 106 -10.39 -0.80 -4.51
CA THR A 106 -9.66 -0.08 -3.46
C THR A 106 -9.75 -0.82 -2.11
N ASN A 107 -10.93 -1.36 -1.76
CA ASN A 107 -11.07 -2.18 -0.55
C ASN A 107 -10.23 -3.47 -0.57
N ARG A 108 -10.08 -4.12 -1.72
CA ARG A 108 -9.18 -5.28 -1.86
C ARG A 108 -7.72 -4.88 -1.64
N ARG A 109 -7.29 -3.71 -2.13
CA ARG A 109 -5.93 -3.19 -1.90
C ARG A 109 -5.65 -2.93 -0.43
N ILE A 110 -6.62 -2.41 0.33
CA ILE A 110 -6.52 -2.24 1.79
C ILE A 110 -6.26 -3.58 2.48
N LYS A 111 -6.95 -4.65 2.07
CA LYS A 111 -6.71 -5.99 2.63
C LYS A 111 -5.28 -6.49 2.34
N THR A 112 -4.76 -6.20 1.15
CA THR A 112 -3.37 -6.56 0.78
C THR A 112 -2.35 -5.81 1.63
N ILE A 113 -2.54 -4.50 1.86
CA ILE A 113 -1.64 -3.68 2.69
C ILE A 113 -1.64 -4.17 4.15
N ARG A 114 -2.79 -4.62 4.66
CA ARG A 114 -2.93 -5.14 6.04
C ARG A 114 -2.48 -6.59 6.21
N HIS A 115 -2.09 -7.26 5.13
CA HIS A 115 -1.62 -8.63 5.24
C HIS A 115 -0.31 -8.68 6.04
N PRO A 116 -0.15 -9.60 7.02
CA PRO A 116 1.01 -9.64 7.91
C PRO A 116 2.33 -9.73 7.13
N MET A 117 2.39 -10.49 6.06
CA MET A 117 3.56 -10.58 5.18
C MET A 117 3.94 -9.23 4.55
N PHE A 118 2.95 -8.43 4.16
CA PHE A 118 3.20 -7.11 3.59
C PHE A 118 3.72 -6.14 4.66
N VAL A 119 3.13 -6.16 5.85
CA VAL A 119 3.55 -5.31 6.98
C VAL A 119 4.98 -5.64 7.38
N GLN A 120 5.35 -6.92 7.49
CA GLN A 120 6.72 -7.33 7.76
C GLN A 120 7.69 -6.85 6.68
N TRP A 121 7.37 -7.09 5.40
CA TRP A 121 8.20 -6.62 4.28
C TRP A 121 8.34 -5.08 4.27
N PHE A 122 7.27 -4.36 4.59
CA PHE A 122 7.28 -2.91 4.61
C PHE A 122 8.15 -2.37 5.76
N SER A 123 8.07 -2.95 6.95
CA SER A 123 8.90 -2.57 8.11
C SER A 123 10.39 -2.88 7.88
N GLN A 124 10.72 -3.99 7.23
CA GLN A 124 12.11 -4.34 6.89
C GLN A 124 12.73 -3.39 5.86
N GLY A 125 11.93 -2.74 5.02
CA GLY A 125 12.41 -1.83 3.97
C GLY A 125 12.63 -0.38 4.41
N SER A 126 12.31 -0.01 5.64
CA SER A 126 12.41 1.37 6.14
C SER A 126 13.76 1.70 6.80
N GLY A 127 14.87 1.20 6.25
CA GLY A 127 16.20 1.71 6.61
C GLY A 127 16.67 1.50 8.06
N SER A 128 15.90 0.86 8.90
CA SER A 128 16.48 0.06 9.93
C SER A 128 17.03 -1.20 9.23
N SER A 129 18.28 -1.13 8.69
CA SER A 129 19.15 -2.24 8.91
C SER A 129 18.76 -2.73 10.30
N SER A 130 17.99 -3.81 10.33
CA SER A 130 17.52 -4.39 11.55
C SER A 130 18.56 -4.13 12.64
N GLU A 131 18.16 -3.44 13.69
CA GLU A 131 18.48 -4.01 14.98
C GLU A 131 17.75 -5.37 15.02
N LEU A 132 18.13 -6.28 14.16
CA LEU A 132 18.30 -7.66 14.48
C LEU A 132 19.07 -7.59 15.77
N ALA A 133 18.49 -7.99 16.87
CA ALA A 133 19.13 -7.99 18.16
C ALA A 133 20.54 -8.61 17.98
N GLY A 134 21.57 -7.73 17.80
CA GLY A 134 22.95 -8.06 17.57
C GLY A 134 23.21 -8.96 16.37
N GLU A 135 23.69 -8.40 15.27
CA GLU A 135 24.55 -9.05 14.28
C GLU A 135 24.07 -10.34 13.57
N GLU A 136 22.77 -10.68 13.61
CA GLU A 136 22.26 -11.85 12.86
C GLU A 136 22.13 -11.54 11.37
N VAL A 137 22.76 -12.36 10.52
CA VAL A 137 22.69 -12.30 9.06
C VAL A 137 22.09 -13.59 8.52
N TYR A 138 21.22 -13.49 7.53
CA TYR A 138 20.74 -14.66 6.83
C TYR A 138 21.81 -15.17 5.86
N ALA A 139 22.30 -16.39 6.09
CA ALA A 139 23.21 -17.08 5.20
C ALA A 139 22.57 -18.39 4.70
N SER A 140 22.95 -18.79 3.48
CA SER A 140 22.53 -20.11 2.95
C SER A 140 23.56 -21.15 3.30
N CYS A 141 23.13 -22.31 3.77
CA CYS A 141 24.00 -23.43 4.01
C CYS A 141 24.66 -23.90 2.70
N PRO A 142 26.01 -24.08 2.66
CA PRO A 142 26.72 -24.50 1.46
C PRO A 142 26.37 -25.93 1.01
N HIS A 143 25.84 -26.77 1.90
CA HIS A 143 25.51 -28.18 1.60
C HIS A 143 24.07 -28.39 1.18
N CYS A 144 23.09 -27.73 1.83
CA CYS A 144 21.67 -27.99 1.58
C CYS A 144 20.89 -26.75 1.13
N SER A 145 21.54 -25.59 0.97
CA SER A 145 20.95 -24.31 0.56
C SER A 145 19.80 -23.81 1.47
N SER A 146 19.63 -24.39 2.66
CA SER A 146 18.65 -23.86 3.62
C SER A 146 19.10 -22.52 4.16
N LEU A 147 18.15 -21.59 4.30
CA LEU A 147 18.39 -20.26 4.90
C LEU A 147 18.46 -20.39 6.42
N LEU A 148 19.55 -19.91 6.98
CA LEU A 148 19.84 -19.94 8.42
C LEU A 148 20.11 -18.51 8.90
N ALA A 149 19.58 -18.15 10.06
CA ALA A 149 19.98 -16.93 10.75
C ALA A 149 21.27 -17.23 11.54
N VAL A 150 22.35 -16.59 11.17
CA VAL A 150 23.67 -16.81 11.79
C VAL A 150 24.23 -15.48 12.28
N ILE A 151 24.95 -15.52 13.40
CA ILE A 151 25.71 -14.37 13.91
C ILE A 151 27.17 -14.55 13.45
N PRO A 152 27.68 -13.78 12.46
CA PRO A 152 29.01 -14.00 11.89
C PRO A 152 30.13 -13.96 12.93
N THR A 153 30.00 -13.09 13.95
CA THR A 153 30.97 -12.94 15.04
C THR A 153 30.99 -14.10 16.04
N ARG A 154 29.95 -14.95 16.04
CA ARG A 154 29.84 -16.12 16.91
C ARG A 154 29.95 -17.43 16.16
N LEU A 155 30.05 -17.39 14.82
CA LEU A 155 30.16 -18.61 14.02
C LEU A 155 31.53 -19.27 14.24
N SER A 156 31.50 -20.52 14.69
CA SER A 156 32.68 -21.37 14.90
C SER A 156 32.86 -22.32 13.71
N ILE A 157 34.09 -22.77 13.47
CA ILE A 157 34.41 -23.80 12.45
C ILE A 157 33.67 -25.13 12.73
N GLU A 158 33.32 -25.36 13.99
CA GLU A 158 32.62 -26.58 14.44
C GLU A 158 31.07 -26.48 14.25
N ASP A 159 30.54 -25.29 13.91
CA ASP A 159 29.11 -25.08 13.79
C ASP A 159 28.53 -25.82 12.58
N ARG A 160 27.48 -26.60 12.85
CA ARG A 160 26.80 -27.43 11.85
C ARG A 160 25.43 -26.93 11.52
N CYS A 161 25.03 -27.17 10.30
CA CYS A 161 23.70 -26.86 9.84
C CYS A 161 22.67 -27.75 10.57
N PRO A 162 21.60 -27.20 11.19
CA PRO A 162 20.59 -27.98 11.89
C PRO A 162 19.74 -28.87 10.96
N ASN A 163 19.80 -28.62 9.64
CA ASN A 163 19.00 -29.33 8.66
C ASN A 163 19.74 -30.49 7.98
N CYS A 164 21.06 -30.36 7.76
CA CYS A 164 21.85 -31.40 7.05
C CYS A 164 23.13 -31.82 7.80
N GLU A 165 23.39 -31.25 8.98
CA GLU A 165 24.57 -31.51 9.83
C GLU A 165 25.93 -31.17 9.15
N GLY A 166 25.92 -30.58 7.95
CA GLY A 166 27.11 -30.12 7.25
C GLY A 166 27.72 -28.90 7.92
N PHE A 167 29.05 -28.70 7.83
CA PHE A 167 29.72 -27.54 8.37
C PHE A 167 29.27 -26.25 7.69
N LEU A 168 29.07 -25.18 8.47
CA LEU A 168 28.62 -23.88 7.97
C LEU A 168 29.76 -23.04 7.38
N ILE A 169 31.01 -23.32 7.84
CA ILE A 169 32.20 -22.68 7.33
C ILE A 169 32.99 -23.72 6.53
N THR A 170 33.19 -23.47 5.24
CA THR A 170 34.14 -24.21 4.43
C THR A 170 35.47 -23.44 4.50
N SER A 171 36.50 -24.00 5.13
CA SER A 171 37.86 -23.45 5.02
C SER A 171 38.30 -23.56 3.56
N HIS A 172 38.29 -22.44 2.82
CA HIS A 172 39.10 -22.38 1.61
C HIS A 172 40.55 -22.36 2.06
N GLU A 173 41.21 -23.50 1.97
CA GLU A 173 42.68 -23.55 1.96
C GLU A 173 43.09 -22.78 0.67
N GLU A 174 43.63 -21.60 0.86
CA GLU A 174 44.34 -20.88 -0.21
C GLU A 174 45.54 -21.73 -0.65
N GLU A 175 45.44 -22.32 -1.88
CA GLU A 175 46.62 -22.72 -2.65
C GLU A 175 47.17 -21.50 -3.39
#